data_04aa237d03c7322810a86a1d5df033d1
#
_entry.id   04aa237d03c7322810a86a1d5df033d1
#
_cell.length_a   1.000
_cell.length_b   1.000
_cell.length_c   1.000
_cell.angle_alpha   90.00
_cell.angle_beta   90.00
_cell.angle_gamma   90.00
#
_symmetry.space_group_name_H-M   'P 1'
#
loop_
_entity.id
_entity.type
_entity.pdbx_description
1 polymer ?
#
loop_
_entity_poly.entity_id
_entity_poly.type
_entity_poly.pdbx_seq_one_letter_code
_entity_poly.pdbx_strand_id
1 'polypeptide(L)'
;MQRLGLSPRLDDLLEVSAARYLVLWEIVHGRAVSAEEARAVRDQLQAQFSQDFWMQRMKDAEKQELAETFVLHVANADIAHTELVRRNDSRLLAAYRAGVQKHLLPDGPRLDRLTISDAGFVRR
;
A
#
# COMPACT_ATOMS: atom_id res chain seq x y z
N MET A 1 1.79 18.98 -6.71
CA MET A 1 2.44 17.70 -7.06
C MET A 1 2.42 17.52 -8.57
N GLN A 2 3.54 17.12 -9.12
CA GLN A 2 3.68 16.95 -10.56
C GLN A 2 2.95 15.67 -11.01
N ARG A 3 2.12 15.79 -12.01
CA ARG A 3 1.43 14.63 -12.62
C ARG A 3 2.40 13.92 -13.55
N LEU A 4 2.36 12.61 -13.55
CA LEU A 4 3.34 11.77 -14.26
C LEU A 4 2.75 11.10 -15.49
N GLY A 5 1.93 11.82 -16.24
CA GLY A 5 1.35 11.35 -17.49
C GLY A 5 0.10 10.50 -17.32
N LEU A 6 -0.40 10.33 -16.11
CA LEU A 6 -1.66 9.63 -15.83
C LEU A 6 -2.80 10.65 -15.75
N SER A 7 -4.04 10.18 -15.92
CA SER A 7 -5.20 11.01 -15.66
C SER A 7 -5.21 11.43 -14.18
N PRO A 8 -5.81 12.59 -13.82
CA PRO A 8 -5.84 13.03 -12.43
C PRO A 8 -6.40 11.98 -11.47
N ARG A 9 -7.47 11.29 -11.84
CA ARG A 9 -8.08 10.25 -10.98
C ARG A 9 -7.20 9.02 -10.86
N LEU A 10 -6.54 8.62 -11.93
CA LEU A 10 -5.63 7.49 -11.89
C LEU A 10 -4.38 7.82 -11.08
N ASP A 11 -3.91 9.06 -11.15
CA ASP A 11 -2.77 9.54 -10.38
C ASP A 11 -3.09 9.54 -8.87
N ASP A 12 -4.29 9.99 -8.49
CA ASP A 12 -4.76 9.94 -7.11
C ASP A 12 -4.85 8.49 -6.60
N LEU A 13 -5.39 7.59 -7.42
CA LEU A 13 -5.46 6.17 -7.08
C LEU A 13 -4.08 5.57 -6.90
N LEU A 14 -3.12 5.95 -7.75
CA LEU A 14 -1.74 5.51 -7.65
C LEU A 14 -1.12 5.91 -6.30
N GLU A 15 -1.28 7.16 -5.90
CA GLU A 15 -0.72 7.66 -4.63
C GLU A 15 -1.31 6.92 -3.43
N VAL A 16 -2.61 6.72 -3.42
CA VAL A 16 -3.29 6.02 -2.33
C VAL A 16 -2.92 4.54 -2.31
N SER A 17 -2.80 3.91 -3.48
CA SER A 17 -2.39 2.50 -3.59
C SER A 17 -0.97 2.30 -3.07
N ALA A 18 -0.06 3.19 -3.43
CA ALA A 18 1.32 3.14 -2.92
C ALA A 18 1.34 3.28 -1.41
N ALA A 19 0.61 4.25 -0.86
CA ALA A 19 0.52 4.44 0.58
C ALA A 19 -0.04 3.19 1.28
N ARG A 20 -1.06 2.57 0.71
CA ARG A 20 -1.67 1.36 1.27
C ARG A 20 -0.67 0.22 1.34
N TYR A 21 0.02 -0.09 0.26
CA TYR A 21 1.02 -1.16 0.25
C TYR A 21 2.16 -0.87 1.21
N LEU A 22 2.63 0.37 1.26
CA LEU A 22 3.74 0.74 2.12
C LEU A 22 3.39 0.64 3.61
N VAL A 23 2.22 1.14 4.00
CA VAL A 23 1.76 1.05 5.40
C VAL A 23 1.59 -0.41 5.81
N LEU A 24 0.95 -1.23 4.98
CA LEU A 24 0.76 -2.64 5.28
C LEU A 24 2.10 -3.39 5.33
N TRP A 25 3.03 -3.07 4.44
CA TRP A 25 4.36 -3.66 4.45
C TRP A 25 5.12 -3.29 5.74
N GLU A 26 5.06 -2.01 6.17
CA GLU A 26 5.67 -1.57 7.42
C GLU A 26 5.12 -2.34 8.62
N ILE A 27 3.81 -2.57 8.63
CA ILE A 27 3.17 -3.35 9.71
C ILE A 27 3.69 -4.79 9.70
N VAL A 28 3.70 -5.44 8.55
CA VAL A 28 4.11 -6.84 8.41
C VAL A 28 5.57 -7.02 8.81
N HIS A 29 6.44 -6.11 8.39
CA HIS A 29 7.89 -6.23 8.65
C HIS A 29 8.34 -5.55 9.94
N GLY A 30 7.49 -4.73 10.55
CA GLY A 30 7.82 -4.07 11.80
C GLY A 30 8.90 -3.01 11.69
N ARG A 31 9.07 -2.40 10.52
CA ARG A 31 10.01 -1.29 10.32
C ARG A 31 9.44 -0.23 9.41
N ALA A 32 9.93 0.99 9.56
CA ALA A 32 9.53 2.11 8.72
C ALA A 32 10.22 2.04 7.36
N VAL A 33 9.53 2.50 6.33
CA VAL A 33 10.04 2.62 4.97
C VAL A 33 10.73 3.97 4.83
N SER A 34 11.89 4.00 4.16
CA SER A 34 12.58 5.26 3.87
C SER A 34 11.87 6.00 2.73
N ALA A 35 12.15 7.31 2.59
CA ALA A 35 11.62 8.11 1.49
C ALA A 35 12.04 7.55 0.13
N GLU A 36 13.27 7.04 0.02
CA GLU A 36 13.79 6.45 -1.21
C GLU A 36 13.07 5.15 -1.55
N GLU A 37 12.83 4.31 -0.55
CA GLU A 37 12.07 3.07 -0.71
C GLU A 37 10.63 3.36 -1.14
N ALA A 38 10.00 4.35 -0.51
CA ALA A 38 8.64 4.75 -0.86
C ALA A 38 8.55 5.23 -2.31
N ARG A 39 9.53 6.01 -2.75
CA ARG A 39 9.59 6.49 -4.13
C ARG A 39 9.76 5.34 -5.11
N ALA A 40 10.63 4.39 -4.81
CA ALA A 40 10.86 3.22 -5.66
C ALA A 40 9.59 2.41 -5.85
N VAL A 41 8.83 2.17 -4.78
CA VAL A 41 7.56 1.45 -4.84
C VAL A 41 6.53 2.24 -5.64
N ARG A 42 6.46 3.55 -5.43
CA ARG A 42 5.54 4.40 -6.18
C ARG A 42 5.83 4.36 -7.68
N ASP A 43 7.10 4.46 -8.06
CA ASP A 43 7.50 4.41 -9.47
C ASP A 43 7.18 3.05 -10.09
N GLN A 44 7.38 1.98 -9.36
CA GLN A 44 7.01 0.63 -9.78
C GLN A 44 5.49 0.53 -10.06
N LEU A 45 4.67 1.02 -9.14
CA LEU A 45 3.23 1.01 -9.32
C LEU A 45 2.77 1.91 -10.47
N GLN A 46 3.43 3.05 -10.66
CA GLN A 46 3.14 3.92 -11.80
C GLN A 46 3.34 3.19 -13.12
N ALA A 47 4.44 2.47 -13.25
CA ALA A 47 4.70 1.67 -14.46
C ALA A 47 3.64 0.60 -14.67
N GLN A 48 3.23 -0.08 -13.60
CA GLN A 48 2.17 -1.10 -13.66
C GLN A 48 0.83 -0.48 -14.04
N PHE A 49 0.44 0.64 -13.43
CA PHE A 49 -0.82 1.31 -13.72
C PHE A 49 -0.89 1.81 -15.15
N SER A 50 0.24 2.30 -15.68
CA SER A 50 0.30 2.80 -17.06
C SER A 50 0.07 1.70 -18.10
N GLN A 51 0.35 0.45 -17.74
CA GLN A 51 0.20 -0.71 -18.61
C GLN A 51 -1.05 -1.53 -18.30
N ASP A 52 -1.76 -1.21 -17.22
CA ASP A 52 -2.93 -1.96 -16.77
C ASP A 52 -4.16 -1.52 -17.56
N PHE A 53 -4.65 -2.41 -18.42
CA PHE A 53 -5.80 -2.16 -19.26
C PHE A 53 -7.05 -1.80 -18.45
N TRP A 54 -7.30 -2.50 -17.35
CA TRP A 54 -8.48 -2.27 -16.53
C TRP A 54 -8.40 -0.94 -15.80
N MET A 55 -7.23 -0.57 -15.30
CA MET A 55 -7.01 0.72 -14.64
C MET A 55 -7.25 1.88 -15.61
N GLN A 56 -6.81 1.74 -16.87
CA GLN A 56 -7.00 2.78 -17.88
C GLN A 56 -8.47 2.93 -18.27
N ARG A 57 -9.26 1.87 -18.19
CA ARG A 57 -10.67 1.87 -18.59
C ARG A 57 -11.63 2.15 -17.44
N MET A 58 -11.16 2.11 -16.21
CA MET A 58 -11.99 2.39 -15.06
C MET A 58 -12.53 3.82 -15.14
N LYS A 59 -13.81 3.99 -14.82
CA LYS A 59 -14.45 5.31 -14.80
C LYS A 59 -13.90 6.14 -13.65
N ASP A 60 -13.92 7.46 -13.79
CA ASP A 60 -13.43 8.37 -12.76
C ASP A 60 -14.15 8.17 -11.42
N ALA A 61 -15.47 7.97 -11.45
CA ALA A 61 -16.23 7.69 -10.23
C ALA A 61 -15.78 6.41 -9.54
N GLU A 62 -15.46 5.37 -10.31
CA GLU A 62 -14.97 4.10 -9.77
C GLU A 62 -13.56 4.25 -9.18
N LYS A 63 -12.69 5.01 -9.85
CA LYS A 63 -11.34 5.30 -9.35
C LYS A 63 -11.41 6.07 -8.04
N GLN A 64 -12.31 7.05 -7.95
CA GLN A 64 -12.49 7.84 -6.73
C GLN A 64 -12.99 6.97 -5.59
N GLU A 65 -13.98 6.12 -5.84
CA GLU A 65 -14.53 5.21 -4.83
C GLU A 65 -13.46 4.26 -4.32
N LEU A 66 -12.65 3.69 -5.22
CA LEU A 66 -11.58 2.79 -4.84
C LEU A 66 -10.50 3.53 -4.03
N ALA A 67 -10.14 4.73 -4.43
CA ALA A 67 -9.17 5.55 -3.70
C ALA A 67 -9.67 5.87 -2.29
N GLU A 68 -10.93 6.23 -2.14
CA GLU A 68 -11.54 6.49 -0.83
C GLU A 68 -11.53 5.24 0.06
N THR A 69 -11.82 4.09 -0.53
CA THR A 69 -11.75 2.81 0.18
C THR A 69 -10.34 2.52 0.68
N PHE A 70 -9.34 2.75 -0.15
CA PHE A 70 -7.93 2.55 0.25
C PHE A 70 -7.50 3.52 1.33
N VAL A 71 -7.95 4.78 1.30
CA VAL A 71 -7.67 5.75 2.36
C VAL A 71 -8.21 5.24 3.70
N LEU A 72 -9.42 4.71 3.72
CA LEU A 72 -10.01 4.14 4.93
C LEU A 72 -9.22 2.93 5.42
N HIS A 73 -8.78 2.05 4.52
CA HIS A 73 -7.95 0.90 4.88
C HIS A 73 -6.64 1.35 5.54
N VAL A 74 -5.97 2.33 4.94
CA VAL A 74 -4.71 2.86 5.47
C VAL A 74 -4.92 3.47 6.85
N ALA A 75 -5.94 4.31 7.00
CA ALA A 75 -6.23 4.99 8.26
C ALA A 75 -6.54 3.98 9.37
N ASN A 76 -7.39 3.00 9.09
CA ASN A 76 -7.77 2.00 10.07
C ASN A 76 -6.60 1.11 10.47
N ALA A 77 -5.78 0.68 9.50
CA ALA A 77 -4.61 -0.14 9.76
C ALA A 77 -3.58 0.62 10.59
N ASP A 78 -3.33 1.88 10.26
CA ASP A 78 -2.38 2.71 10.96
C ASP A 78 -2.81 2.95 12.41
N ILE A 79 -4.09 3.28 12.62
CA ILE A 79 -4.65 3.50 13.97
C ILE A 79 -4.54 2.22 14.80
N ALA A 80 -4.95 1.09 14.26
CA ALA A 80 -4.90 -0.18 14.97
C ALA A 80 -3.48 -0.57 15.33
N HIS A 81 -2.56 -0.46 14.39
CA HIS A 81 -1.15 -0.81 14.61
C HIS A 81 -0.51 0.12 15.64
N THR A 82 -0.72 1.43 15.52
CA THR A 82 -0.20 2.43 16.44
C THR A 82 -0.68 2.16 17.87
N GLU A 83 -1.96 1.83 18.03
CA GLU A 83 -2.53 1.53 19.33
C GLU A 83 -1.92 0.27 19.96
N LEU A 84 -1.71 -0.78 19.16
CA LEU A 84 -1.10 -2.01 19.64
C LEU A 84 0.36 -1.81 20.03
N VAL A 85 1.10 -1.00 19.29
CA VAL A 85 2.48 -0.64 19.64
C VAL A 85 2.49 0.16 20.94
N ARG A 86 1.57 1.12 21.10
CA ARG A 86 1.46 1.94 22.29
C ARG A 86 1.19 1.10 23.54
N ARG A 87 0.33 0.09 23.42
CA ARG A 87 -0.01 -0.82 24.54
C ARG A 87 1.13 -1.78 24.88
N ASN A 88 2.11 -1.87 24.02
CA ASN A 88 3.24 -2.78 24.17
C ASN A 88 2.79 -4.25 24.38
N ASP A 89 1.72 -4.64 23.70
CA ASP A 89 1.19 -5.99 23.74
C ASP A 89 1.76 -6.79 22.57
N SER A 90 2.88 -7.45 22.80
CA SER A 90 3.61 -8.17 21.75
C SER A 90 2.79 -9.33 21.17
N ARG A 91 1.94 -9.97 21.96
CA ARG A 91 1.10 -11.08 21.50
C ARG A 91 0.04 -10.60 20.52
N LEU A 92 -0.71 -9.55 20.87
CA LEU A 92 -1.72 -8.97 20.00
C LEU A 92 -1.09 -8.34 18.77
N LEU A 93 0.07 -7.70 18.91
CA LEU A 93 0.78 -7.10 17.80
C LEU A 93 1.23 -8.17 16.79
N ALA A 94 1.78 -9.27 17.27
CA ALA A 94 2.19 -10.39 16.41
C ALA A 94 0.98 -10.98 15.67
N ALA A 95 -0.14 -11.18 16.37
CA ALA A 95 -1.36 -11.69 15.78
C ALA A 95 -1.92 -10.73 14.72
N TYR A 96 -1.87 -9.43 14.98
CA TYR A 96 -2.32 -8.42 14.03
C TYR A 96 -1.46 -8.42 12.76
N ARG A 97 -0.14 -8.45 12.93
CA ARG A 97 0.79 -8.50 11.80
C ARG A 97 0.58 -9.75 10.94
N ALA A 98 0.38 -10.89 11.58
CA ALA A 98 0.11 -12.13 10.87
C ALA A 98 -1.23 -12.10 10.12
N GLY A 99 -2.21 -11.37 10.64
CA GLY A 99 -3.53 -11.26 10.05
C GLY A 99 -3.66 -10.26 8.92
N VAL A 100 -2.70 -9.34 8.76
CA VAL A 100 -2.79 -8.26 7.76
C VAL A 100 -2.98 -8.82 6.35
N GLN A 101 -2.15 -9.79 5.96
CA GLN A 101 -2.24 -10.38 4.63
C GLN A 101 -3.60 -11.01 4.39
N LYS A 102 -4.07 -11.79 5.35
CA LYS A 102 -5.32 -12.54 5.22
C LYS A 102 -6.55 -11.63 5.16
N HIS A 103 -6.58 -10.60 5.99
CA HIS A 103 -7.78 -9.78 6.15
C HIS A 103 -7.80 -8.51 5.31
N LEU A 104 -6.64 -7.95 4.98
CA LEU A 104 -6.55 -6.69 4.25
C LEU A 104 -6.08 -6.84 2.81
N LEU A 105 -5.37 -7.92 2.50
CA LEU A 105 -4.88 -8.22 1.15
C LEU A 105 -5.07 -9.70 0.81
N PRO A 106 -6.32 -10.23 0.90
CA PRO A 106 -6.52 -11.67 0.68
C PRO A 106 -6.10 -12.15 -0.71
N ASP A 107 -6.28 -11.30 -1.72
CA ASP A 107 -5.93 -11.61 -3.12
C ASP A 107 -4.75 -10.78 -3.61
N GLY A 108 -4.08 -10.08 -2.71
CA GLY A 108 -2.95 -9.24 -3.05
C GLY A 108 -1.60 -9.94 -2.93
N PRO A 109 -0.53 -9.20 -3.18
CA PRO A 109 0.82 -9.76 -3.09
C PRO A 109 1.14 -10.15 -1.65
N ARG A 110 1.98 -11.17 -1.51
CA ARG A 110 2.45 -11.64 -0.20
C ARG A 110 3.53 -10.69 0.31
N LEU A 111 3.13 -9.70 1.10
CA LEU A 111 4.03 -8.66 1.59
C LEU A 111 5.16 -9.21 2.46
N ASP A 112 4.90 -10.32 3.19
CA ASP A 112 5.91 -10.98 4.01
C ASP A 112 7.06 -11.56 3.17
N ARG A 113 6.82 -11.79 1.88
CA ARG A 113 7.81 -12.33 0.94
C ARG A 113 8.44 -11.28 0.04
N LEU A 114 8.13 -10.02 0.27
CA LEU A 114 8.67 -8.91 -0.50
C LEU A 114 9.63 -8.11 0.33
N THR A 115 10.72 -7.70 -0.30
CA THR A 115 11.61 -6.66 0.22
C THR A 115 11.54 -5.46 -0.70
N ILE A 116 12.14 -4.35 -0.32
CA ILE A 116 12.13 -3.14 -1.13
C ILE A 116 13.55 -2.86 -1.60
N SER A 117 13.70 -2.70 -2.92
CA SER A 117 14.96 -2.36 -3.57
C SER A 117 14.81 -1.04 -4.34
N ASP A 118 15.83 -0.67 -5.09
CA ASP A 118 15.78 0.49 -5.99
C ASP A 118 14.67 0.34 -7.06
N ALA A 119 14.27 -0.89 -7.34
CA ALA A 119 13.22 -1.20 -8.31
C ALA A 119 11.82 -1.29 -7.68
N GLY A 120 11.69 -1.04 -6.38
CA GLY A 120 10.45 -1.18 -5.63
C GLY A 120 10.37 -2.53 -4.93
N PHE A 121 9.18 -3.10 -4.86
CA PHE A 121 8.99 -4.43 -4.27
C PHE A 121 9.64 -5.51 -5.14
N VAL A 122 10.43 -6.36 -4.49
CA VAL A 122 11.05 -7.52 -5.14
C VAL A 122 10.91 -8.73 -4.23
N ARG A 123 10.87 -9.92 -4.83
CA ARG A 123 10.80 -11.17 -4.07
C ARG A 123 12.09 -11.40 -3.30
N ARG A 124 11.91 -11.83 -2.08
CA ARG A 124 13.03 -12.20 -1.21
C ARG A 124 13.64 -13.52 -1.65
#